data_42cb5a22853c9d8356ab7ec10d753ceb
#
_entry.id   42cb5a22853c9d8356ab7ec10d753ceb
#
_cell.length_a   1.000
_cell.length_b   1.000
_cell.length_c   1.000
_cell.angle_alpha   90.00
_cell.angle_beta   90.00
_cell.angle_gamma   90.00
#
_symmetry.space_group_name_H-M   'P 1'
#
loop_
_entity.id
_entity.type
_entity.pdbx_description
1 polymer ?
#
loop_
_entity_poly.entity_id
_entity_poly.type
_entity_poly.pdbx_seq_one_letter_code
_entity_poly.pdbx_strand_id
1 'polypeptide(L)'
;MSLPPYPILVVSYMDETRAALTDVLNRSGAVALPCATFCEAENHALAELYSGILVDLPSIIKAKGEEKIVAYTLANFFPTLRVRTMGGMLVPMAMPGSAKQDKSLDDFLHITCVAYSPKRLRQYRRHPVCLSTLVTHNGNESRGFTLDLSWGGAFIVDLHAERFTIGDPVILTLQEFGCSIPAEVRRIKPWGILRHPPGIGLLFSSLNETDEKVISSITRTRKEFDRDRLTV
;
A
#
# COMPACT_ATOMS: atom_id res chain seq x y z
N MET A 1 16.13 22.42 11.35
CA MET A 1 15.58 21.52 10.31
C MET A 1 14.37 20.81 10.88
N SER A 2 13.30 20.65 10.11
CA SER A 2 12.09 19.93 10.58
C SER A 2 12.36 18.42 10.60
N LEU A 3 11.78 17.75 11.59
CA LEU A 3 11.82 16.29 11.72
C LEU A 3 10.57 15.65 11.09
N PRO A 4 10.63 14.36 10.72
CA PRO A 4 9.46 13.63 10.24
C PRO A 4 8.32 13.66 11.27
N PRO A 5 7.07 13.90 10.86
CA PRO A 5 5.94 14.01 11.79
C PRO A 5 5.49 12.67 12.41
N TYR A 6 5.91 11.54 11.81
CA TYR A 6 5.57 10.19 12.26
C TYR A 6 6.82 9.32 12.37
N PRO A 7 6.79 8.21 13.12
CA PRO A 7 7.94 7.32 13.28
C PRO A 7 8.48 6.78 11.94
N ILE A 8 9.71 6.32 11.99
CA ILE A 8 10.40 5.61 10.91
C ILE A 8 10.44 4.13 11.27
N LEU A 9 9.96 3.26 10.39
CA LEU A 9 10.13 1.81 10.54
C LEU A 9 11.59 1.45 10.30
N VAL A 10 12.16 0.61 11.17
CA VAL A 10 13.53 0.11 11.05
C VAL A 10 13.50 -1.40 10.89
N VAL A 11 13.90 -1.91 9.72
CA VAL A 11 13.85 -3.35 9.47
C VAL A 11 15.24 -3.94 9.32
N SER A 12 15.54 -4.90 10.19
CA SER A 12 16.73 -5.76 10.09
C SER A 12 16.47 -7.11 10.76
N TYR A 13 16.89 -8.20 10.10
CA TYR A 13 16.83 -9.55 10.67
C TYR A 13 17.87 -9.77 11.79
N MET A 14 18.89 -8.90 11.89
CA MET A 14 19.94 -8.97 12.88
C MET A 14 19.66 -7.98 14.02
N ASP A 15 19.53 -8.50 15.23
CA ASP A 15 19.19 -7.69 16.43
C ASP A 15 20.20 -6.57 16.69
N GLU A 16 21.48 -6.86 16.59
CA GLU A 16 22.54 -5.86 16.79
C GLU A 16 22.46 -4.72 15.75
N THR A 17 22.24 -5.10 14.48
CA THR A 17 22.09 -4.11 13.40
C THR A 17 20.82 -3.30 13.61
N ARG A 18 19.72 -3.93 13.98
CA ARG A 18 18.44 -3.27 14.22
C ARG A 18 18.56 -2.27 15.38
N ALA A 19 19.19 -2.67 16.48
CA ALA A 19 19.46 -1.79 17.62
C ALA A 19 20.33 -0.60 17.21
N ALA A 20 21.43 -0.84 16.49
CA ALA A 20 22.31 0.23 16.02
C ALA A 20 21.60 1.23 15.08
N LEU A 21 20.75 0.75 14.15
CA LEU A 21 19.96 1.59 13.26
C LEU A 21 18.94 2.44 14.05
N THR A 22 18.29 1.84 15.03
CA THR A 22 17.33 2.50 15.92
C THR A 22 18.01 3.61 16.72
N ASP A 23 19.17 3.33 17.31
CA ASP A 23 19.94 4.30 18.09
C ASP A 23 20.40 5.50 17.24
N VAL A 24 20.83 5.26 16.00
CA VAL A 24 21.24 6.35 15.10
C VAL A 24 20.06 7.26 14.77
N LEU A 25 18.88 6.72 14.47
CA LEU A 25 17.67 7.51 14.23
C LEU A 25 17.28 8.32 15.47
N ASN A 26 17.27 7.69 16.65
CA ASN A 26 16.91 8.37 17.90
C ASN A 26 17.89 9.51 18.23
N ARG A 27 19.19 9.32 18.00
CA ARG A 27 20.19 10.41 18.15
C ARG A 27 19.99 11.55 17.15
N SER A 28 19.45 11.26 15.97
CA SER A 28 19.07 12.28 14.99
C SER A 28 17.75 12.97 15.33
N GLY A 29 17.10 12.62 16.46
CA GLY A 29 15.84 13.19 16.93
C GLY A 29 14.58 12.60 16.27
N ALA A 30 14.70 11.62 15.40
CA ALA A 30 13.57 10.93 14.80
C ALA A 30 13.11 9.76 15.68
N VAL A 31 11.80 9.52 15.76
CA VAL A 31 11.26 8.35 16.46
C VAL A 31 11.40 7.12 15.57
N ALA A 32 12.03 6.08 16.07
CA ALA A 32 12.23 4.82 15.36
C ALA A 32 11.36 3.70 15.94
N LEU A 33 10.75 2.89 15.06
CA LEU A 33 10.07 1.65 15.44
C LEU A 33 10.84 0.45 14.85
N PRO A 34 11.55 -0.33 15.71
CA PRO A 34 12.30 -1.49 15.26
C PRO A 34 11.37 -2.67 14.93
N CYS A 35 11.63 -3.32 13.79
CA CYS A 35 10.92 -4.51 13.31
C CYS A 35 11.94 -5.60 12.95
N ALA A 36 11.73 -6.81 13.43
CA ALA A 36 12.60 -7.95 13.16
C ALA A 36 12.40 -8.49 11.73
N THR A 37 11.21 -8.29 11.16
CA THR A 37 10.83 -8.81 9.85
C THR A 37 10.09 -7.77 9.03
N PHE A 38 9.98 -7.97 7.70
CA PHE A 38 9.17 -7.11 6.85
C PHE A 38 7.67 -7.30 7.10
N CYS A 39 7.22 -8.52 7.42
CA CYS A 39 5.83 -8.78 7.78
C CYS A 39 5.43 -8.07 9.08
N GLU A 40 6.32 -7.97 10.07
CA GLU A 40 6.09 -7.17 11.28
C GLU A 40 5.94 -5.68 10.94
N ALA A 41 6.83 -5.15 10.10
CA ALA A 41 6.74 -3.78 9.63
C ALA A 41 5.46 -3.50 8.83
N GLU A 42 4.98 -4.47 8.05
CA GLU A 42 3.71 -4.39 7.33
C GLU A 42 2.52 -4.29 8.30
N ASN A 43 2.49 -5.14 9.33
CA ASN A 43 1.44 -5.11 10.35
C ASN A 43 1.35 -3.75 11.04
N HIS A 44 2.48 -3.14 11.38
CA HIS A 44 2.51 -1.78 11.90
C HIS A 44 2.01 -0.75 10.88
N ALA A 45 2.44 -0.85 9.63
CA ALA A 45 2.05 0.07 8.55
C ALA A 45 0.55 -0.01 8.19
N LEU A 46 -0.10 -1.15 8.42
CA LEU A 46 -1.54 -1.33 8.28
C LEU A 46 -2.33 -0.61 9.39
N ALA A 47 -1.76 -0.59 10.61
CA ALA A 47 -2.42 -0.02 11.78
C ALA A 47 -2.19 1.49 11.94
N GLU A 48 -0.98 1.98 11.67
CA GLU A 48 -0.54 3.32 12.01
C GLU A 48 0.12 4.06 10.82
N LEU A 49 0.47 5.33 11.04
CA LEU A 49 1.13 6.18 10.05
C LEU A 49 2.64 6.23 10.31
N TYR A 50 3.41 6.15 9.22
CA TYR A 50 4.87 6.23 9.24
C TYR A 50 5.36 7.21 8.18
N SER A 51 6.46 7.91 8.46
CA SER A 51 7.07 8.86 7.53
C SER A 51 8.06 8.22 6.56
N GLY A 52 8.54 7.02 6.86
CA GLY A 52 9.51 6.32 6.02
C GLY A 52 9.94 4.98 6.61
N ILE A 53 10.83 4.32 5.91
CA ILE A 53 11.42 3.04 6.33
C ILE A 53 12.93 3.04 6.12
N LEU A 54 13.68 2.68 7.16
CA LEU A 54 15.11 2.43 7.13
C LEU A 54 15.36 0.93 7.11
N VAL A 55 16.07 0.44 6.10
CA VAL A 55 16.21 -1.00 5.88
C VAL A 55 17.67 -1.40 5.75
N ASP A 56 18.06 -2.44 6.50
CA ASP A 56 19.33 -3.11 6.32
C ASP A 56 19.37 -3.88 4.99
N LEU A 57 20.30 -3.56 4.10
CA LEU A 57 20.41 -4.17 2.77
C LEU A 57 20.57 -5.70 2.80
N PRO A 58 21.40 -6.31 3.67
CA PRO A 58 21.46 -7.75 3.86
C PRO A 58 20.10 -8.40 4.11
N SER A 59 19.21 -7.74 4.87
CA SER A 59 17.86 -8.26 5.15
C SER A 59 16.98 -8.31 3.89
N ILE A 60 17.07 -7.29 3.01
CA ILE A 60 16.37 -7.32 1.70
C ILE A 60 16.88 -8.47 0.82
N ILE A 61 18.20 -8.66 0.78
CA ILE A 61 18.85 -9.71 -0.04
C ILE A 61 18.46 -11.11 0.47
N LYS A 62 18.39 -11.31 1.78
CA LYS A 62 18.02 -12.57 2.42
C LYS A 62 16.52 -12.86 2.39
N ALA A 63 15.68 -11.84 2.18
CA ALA A 63 14.23 -11.99 2.15
C ALA A 63 13.78 -12.97 1.06
N LYS A 64 12.92 -13.93 1.43
CA LYS A 64 12.37 -14.96 0.52
C LYS A 64 10.85 -15.02 0.68
N GLY A 65 10.17 -15.62 -0.30
CA GLY A 65 8.73 -15.83 -0.24
C GLY A 65 7.98 -14.53 0.06
N GLU A 66 7.13 -14.56 1.09
CA GLU A 66 6.31 -13.45 1.54
C GLU A 66 7.11 -12.24 1.96
N GLU A 67 8.12 -12.42 2.78
CA GLU A 67 9.01 -11.36 3.24
C GLU A 67 9.57 -10.53 2.07
N LYS A 68 9.92 -11.18 0.96
CA LYS A 68 10.40 -10.49 -0.23
C LYS A 68 9.32 -9.65 -0.90
N ILE A 69 8.10 -10.18 -0.99
CA ILE A 69 6.96 -9.45 -1.57
C ILE A 69 6.64 -8.24 -0.71
N VAL A 70 6.57 -8.42 0.61
CA VAL A 70 6.29 -7.35 1.58
C VAL A 70 7.40 -6.31 1.56
N ALA A 71 8.68 -6.70 1.53
CA ALA A 71 9.80 -5.76 1.43
C ALA A 71 9.69 -4.82 0.22
N TYR A 72 9.33 -5.37 -0.96
CA TYR A 72 9.10 -4.54 -2.16
C TYR A 72 7.83 -3.68 -2.05
N THR A 73 6.77 -4.21 -1.44
CA THR A 73 5.53 -3.45 -1.21
C THR A 73 5.79 -2.24 -0.34
N LEU A 74 6.46 -2.42 0.79
CA LEU A 74 6.83 -1.34 1.71
C LEU A 74 7.77 -0.31 1.04
N ALA A 75 8.78 -0.79 0.31
CA ALA A 75 9.73 0.08 -0.38
C ALA A 75 9.11 0.91 -1.53
N ASN A 76 8.03 0.44 -2.11
CA ASN A 76 7.27 1.18 -3.13
C ASN A 76 6.23 2.13 -2.51
N PHE A 77 5.85 1.89 -1.28
CA PHE A 77 4.82 2.68 -0.59
C PHE A 77 5.42 3.81 0.25
N PHE A 78 6.52 3.56 0.94
CA PHE A 78 7.21 4.52 1.80
C PHE A 78 8.51 5.04 1.17
N PRO A 79 8.92 6.27 1.49
CA PRO A 79 10.31 6.68 1.35
C PRO A 79 11.21 5.64 2.03
N THR A 80 12.19 5.11 1.32
CA THR A 80 13.01 4.01 1.82
C THR A 80 14.49 4.35 1.69
N LEU A 81 15.18 4.40 2.83
CA LEU A 81 16.64 4.44 2.87
C LEU A 81 17.18 3.04 3.12
N ARG A 82 17.96 2.54 2.18
CA ARG A 82 18.67 1.27 2.29
C ARG A 82 20.08 1.55 2.78
N VAL A 83 20.49 0.85 3.82
CA VAL A 83 21.80 1.05 4.43
C VAL A 83 22.54 -0.27 4.59
N ARG A 84 23.85 -0.17 4.66
CA ARG A 84 24.74 -1.26 5.08
C ARG A 84 25.62 -0.74 6.22
N THR A 85 25.75 -1.52 7.26
CA THR A 85 26.67 -1.25 8.35
C THR A 85 28.06 -1.71 7.96
N MET A 86 29.03 -0.80 7.95
CA MET A 86 30.45 -1.08 7.67
C MET A 86 31.30 -0.43 8.76
N GLY A 87 31.96 -1.24 9.59
CA GLY A 87 32.84 -0.72 10.66
C GLY A 87 32.14 0.23 11.64
N GLY A 88 30.85 0.01 11.93
CA GLY A 88 30.04 0.86 12.81
C GLY A 88 29.45 2.11 12.15
N MET A 89 29.78 2.38 10.88
CA MET A 89 29.17 3.47 10.11
C MET A 89 28.02 2.96 9.24
N LEU A 90 26.98 3.80 9.10
CA LEU A 90 25.87 3.56 8.18
C LEU A 90 26.21 4.13 6.80
N VAL A 91 26.26 3.25 5.82
CA VAL A 91 26.53 3.63 4.43
C VAL A 91 25.22 3.46 3.63
N PRO A 92 24.66 4.56 3.10
CA PRO A 92 23.51 4.48 2.19
C PRO A 92 23.88 3.70 0.92
N MET A 93 22.97 2.81 0.49
CA MET A 93 23.22 1.92 -0.63
C MET A 93 22.17 2.09 -1.72
N ALA A 94 22.63 2.45 -2.94
CA ALA A 94 21.78 2.51 -4.12
C ALA A 94 21.39 1.09 -4.62
N MET A 95 20.13 0.93 -5.06
CA MET A 95 19.76 -0.21 -5.87
C MET A 95 19.98 0.13 -7.35
N PRO A 96 20.48 -0.81 -8.17
CA PRO A 96 20.57 -0.61 -9.61
C PRO A 96 19.21 -0.18 -10.18
N GLY A 97 19.19 0.90 -10.95
CA GLY A 97 17.96 1.42 -11.59
C GLY A 97 17.14 2.41 -10.75
N SER A 98 17.51 2.74 -9.50
CA SER A 98 16.81 3.78 -8.76
C SER A 98 17.35 5.17 -9.13
N ALA A 99 16.50 6.00 -9.75
CA ALA A 99 16.87 7.33 -10.27
C ALA A 99 17.10 8.38 -9.19
N LYS A 100 16.60 8.18 -7.97
CA LYS A 100 16.79 9.09 -6.83
C LYS A 100 17.01 8.27 -5.58
N GLN A 101 18.13 8.48 -4.95
CA GLN A 101 18.42 7.94 -3.62
C GLN A 101 18.98 9.05 -2.74
N ASP A 102 18.54 9.07 -1.49
CA ASP A 102 19.11 9.94 -0.48
C ASP A 102 20.58 9.56 -0.28
N LYS A 103 21.44 10.58 -0.31
CA LYS A 103 22.89 10.39 -0.17
C LYS A 103 23.31 10.24 1.28
N SER A 104 22.46 10.65 2.20
CA SER A 104 22.72 10.61 3.63
C SER A 104 21.44 10.31 4.43
N LEU A 105 21.61 9.96 5.70
CA LEU A 105 20.51 9.84 6.64
C LEU A 105 19.82 11.20 6.86
N ASP A 106 20.59 12.29 6.88
CA ASP A 106 20.06 13.64 7.05
C ASP A 106 19.18 14.06 5.89
N ASP A 107 19.58 13.80 4.62
CA ASP A 107 18.73 14.05 3.45
C ASP A 107 17.42 13.24 3.53
N PHE A 108 17.52 11.97 3.92
CA PHE A 108 16.37 11.10 4.09
C PHE A 108 15.39 11.64 5.14
N LEU A 109 15.88 12.01 6.32
CA LEU A 109 15.03 12.48 7.41
C LEU A 109 14.45 13.88 7.13
N HIS A 110 15.30 14.84 6.78
CA HIS A 110 14.93 16.26 6.75
C HIS A 110 14.34 16.72 5.40
N ILE A 111 14.55 15.97 4.33
CA ILE A 111 14.04 16.31 3.01
C ILE A 111 12.96 15.29 2.59
N THR A 112 13.34 14.02 2.48
CA THR A 112 12.49 13.01 1.87
C THR A 112 11.30 12.61 2.74
N CYS A 113 11.55 12.31 4.02
CA CYS A 113 10.48 11.93 4.95
C CYS A 113 9.56 13.12 5.32
N VAL A 114 10.10 14.34 5.37
CA VAL A 114 9.30 15.55 5.63
C VAL A 114 8.39 15.89 4.45
N ALA A 115 8.88 15.73 3.22
CA ALA A 115 8.08 15.97 2.02
C ALA A 115 7.02 14.90 1.74
N TYR A 116 7.15 13.73 2.37
CA TYR A 116 6.20 12.63 2.20
C TYR A 116 4.92 12.91 2.99
N SER A 117 3.76 12.70 2.34
CA SER A 117 2.45 12.74 3.02
C SER A 117 2.11 11.34 3.53
N PRO A 118 2.22 11.06 4.84
CA PRO A 118 2.02 9.73 5.39
C PRO A 118 0.60 9.20 5.15
N LYS A 119 0.51 7.93 4.83
CA LYS A 119 -0.74 7.21 4.56
C LYS A 119 -0.62 5.83 5.19
N ARG A 120 -1.76 5.26 5.62
CA ARG A 120 -1.81 3.86 6.03
C ARG A 120 -1.61 2.95 4.83
N LEU A 121 -0.86 1.89 5.03
CA LEU A 121 -0.77 0.81 4.05
C LEU A 121 -2.17 0.22 3.83
N ARG A 122 -2.45 -0.20 2.61
CA ARG A 122 -3.73 -0.83 2.29
C ARG A 122 -3.67 -2.32 2.62
N GLN A 123 -4.66 -2.81 3.31
CA GLN A 123 -4.81 -4.23 3.64
C GLN A 123 -4.84 -5.10 2.36
N TYR A 124 -5.50 -4.60 1.30
CA TYR A 124 -5.63 -5.35 0.06
C TYR A 124 -4.97 -4.61 -1.10
N ARG A 125 -4.18 -5.34 -1.86
CA ARG A 125 -3.58 -4.84 -3.09
C ARG A 125 -4.68 -4.53 -4.11
N ARG A 126 -4.51 -3.44 -4.84
CA ARG A 126 -5.38 -3.08 -5.96
C ARG A 126 -4.78 -3.56 -7.27
N HIS A 127 -5.64 -4.15 -8.08
CA HIS A 127 -5.29 -4.62 -9.41
C HIS A 127 -5.96 -3.72 -10.44
N PRO A 128 -5.20 -3.11 -11.37
CA PRO A 128 -5.80 -2.37 -12.47
C PRO A 128 -6.55 -3.36 -13.36
N VAL A 129 -7.85 -3.17 -13.44
CA VAL A 129 -8.75 -3.99 -14.26
C VAL A 129 -9.93 -3.15 -14.72
N CYS A 130 -10.29 -3.30 -15.99
CA CYS A 130 -11.39 -2.59 -16.61
C CYS A 130 -12.54 -3.56 -16.87
N LEU A 131 -13.54 -3.56 -15.99
CA LEU A 131 -14.75 -4.38 -16.09
C LEU A 131 -15.96 -3.47 -16.22
N SER A 132 -16.93 -3.86 -17.04
CA SER A 132 -18.19 -3.16 -17.15
C SER A 132 -19.02 -3.30 -15.87
N THR A 133 -19.55 -2.19 -15.36
CA THR A 133 -20.27 -2.16 -14.09
C THR A 133 -21.58 -1.44 -14.17
N LEU A 134 -22.53 -1.86 -13.32
CA LEU A 134 -23.71 -1.08 -12.93
C LEU A 134 -23.56 -0.71 -11.45
N VAL A 135 -23.83 0.51 -11.11
CA VAL A 135 -23.94 0.99 -9.72
C VAL A 135 -25.38 1.37 -9.48
N THR A 136 -26.04 0.63 -8.58
CA THR A 136 -27.41 0.91 -8.16
C THR A 136 -27.40 1.71 -6.87
N HIS A 137 -28.01 2.90 -6.88
CA HIS A 137 -28.15 3.79 -5.74
C HIS A 137 -29.58 4.36 -5.72
N ASN A 138 -30.29 4.21 -4.60
CA ASN A 138 -31.67 4.70 -4.43
C ASN A 138 -32.62 4.30 -5.59
N GLY A 139 -32.49 3.06 -6.07
CA GLY A 139 -33.30 2.53 -7.18
C GLY A 139 -32.88 3.01 -8.58
N ASN A 140 -31.90 3.89 -8.69
CA ASN A 140 -31.34 4.34 -9.97
C ASN A 140 -30.08 3.57 -10.30
N GLU A 141 -29.97 3.15 -11.56
CA GLU A 141 -28.80 2.47 -12.08
C GLU A 141 -27.93 3.41 -12.91
N SER A 142 -26.64 3.30 -12.74
CA SER A 142 -25.66 4.00 -13.56
C SER A 142 -24.60 3.05 -14.09
N ARG A 143 -24.23 3.26 -15.34
CA ARG A 143 -23.16 2.51 -16.00
C ARG A 143 -21.81 3.15 -15.75
N GLY A 144 -20.82 2.33 -15.49
CA GLY A 144 -19.43 2.71 -15.34
C GLY A 144 -18.51 1.56 -15.68
N PHE A 145 -17.25 1.71 -15.32
CA PHE A 145 -16.27 0.62 -15.40
C PHE A 145 -15.26 0.74 -14.26
N THR A 146 -14.69 -0.39 -13.86
CA THR A 146 -13.64 -0.39 -12.84
C THR A 146 -12.36 0.21 -13.40
N LEU A 147 -11.67 1.03 -12.60
CA LEU A 147 -10.28 1.42 -12.84
C LEU A 147 -9.30 0.50 -12.10
N ASP A 148 -9.69 0.14 -10.90
CA ASP A 148 -8.99 -0.84 -10.06
C ASP A 148 -10.00 -1.63 -9.21
N LEU A 149 -9.60 -2.85 -8.86
CA LEU A 149 -10.32 -3.77 -8.00
C LEU A 149 -9.39 -4.37 -6.98
N SER A 150 -9.88 -4.59 -5.77
CA SER A 150 -9.19 -5.30 -4.69
C SER A 150 -10.17 -6.18 -3.93
N TRP A 151 -9.67 -7.02 -3.02
CA TRP A 151 -10.53 -7.81 -2.14
C TRP A 151 -11.50 -6.98 -1.29
N GLY A 152 -11.14 -5.76 -0.92
CA GLY A 152 -11.97 -4.90 -0.07
C GLY A 152 -12.75 -3.82 -0.80
N GLY A 153 -12.63 -3.67 -2.12
CA GLY A 153 -13.32 -2.60 -2.82
C GLY A 153 -12.84 -2.34 -4.23
N ALA A 154 -13.45 -1.35 -4.88
CA ALA A 154 -13.16 -0.97 -6.25
C ALA A 154 -13.16 0.55 -6.42
N PHE A 155 -12.49 1.04 -7.46
CA PHE A 155 -12.71 2.39 -7.97
C PHE A 155 -13.48 2.29 -9.28
N ILE A 156 -14.64 2.94 -9.32
CA ILE A 156 -15.53 2.97 -10.49
C ILE A 156 -15.41 4.34 -11.16
N VAL A 157 -15.09 4.33 -12.44
CA VAL A 157 -15.17 5.53 -13.27
C VAL A 157 -16.64 5.82 -13.55
N ASP A 158 -17.08 6.99 -13.14
CA ASP A 158 -18.44 7.49 -13.30
C ASP A 158 -18.40 8.98 -13.63
N LEU A 159 -19.04 9.37 -14.72
CA LEU A 159 -19.00 10.74 -15.22
C LEU A 159 -19.78 11.73 -14.34
N HIS A 160 -20.68 11.23 -13.52
CA HIS A 160 -21.56 11.99 -12.63
C HIS A 160 -21.35 11.60 -11.17
N ALA A 161 -20.09 11.47 -10.77
CA ALA A 161 -19.70 11.05 -9.42
C ALA A 161 -20.21 11.99 -8.32
N GLU A 162 -20.52 13.23 -8.66
CA GLU A 162 -21.06 14.27 -7.77
C GLU A 162 -22.46 13.98 -7.23
N ARG A 163 -23.20 13.04 -7.83
CA ARG A 163 -24.52 12.60 -7.33
C ARG A 163 -24.45 11.71 -6.10
N PHE A 164 -23.27 11.18 -5.77
CA PHE A 164 -23.05 10.36 -4.60
C PHE A 164 -22.53 11.17 -3.44
N THR A 165 -22.81 10.71 -2.22
CA THR A 165 -22.27 11.23 -0.97
C THR A 165 -21.40 10.15 -0.30
N ILE A 166 -20.35 10.57 0.42
CA ILE A 166 -19.54 9.61 1.20
C ILE A 166 -20.45 8.99 2.28
N GLY A 167 -20.43 7.66 2.35
CA GLY A 167 -21.31 6.87 3.22
C GLY A 167 -22.54 6.29 2.52
N ASP A 168 -22.82 6.69 1.27
CA ASP A 168 -23.98 6.16 0.54
C ASP A 168 -23.86 4.64 0.35
N PRO A 169 -24.90 3.86 0.69
CA PRO A 169 -24.98 2.44 0.35
C PRO A 169 -25.30 2.30 -1.14
N VAL A 170 -24.55 1.44 -1.81
CA VAL A 170 -24.74 1.12 -3.23
C VAL A 170 -24.62 -0.37 -3.47
N ILE A 171 -25.13 -0.84 -4.60
CA ILE A 171 -24.90 -2.19 -5.10
C ILE A 171 -24.03 -2.07 -6.35
N LEU A 172 -22.84 -2.68 -6.32
CA LEU A 172 -21.96 -2.80 -7.47
C LEU A 172 -22.23 -4.11 -8.19
N THR A 173 -22.69 -4.05 -9.43
CA THR A 173 -22.84 -5.24 -10.27
C THR A 173 -21.70 -5.31 -11.29
N LEU A 174 -20.92 -6.39 -11.24
CA LEU A 174 -19.93 -6.75 -12.25
C LEU A 174 -20.62 -7.55 -13.35
N GLN A 175 -20.95 -6.88 -14.45
CA GLN A 175 -21.84 -7.44 -15.49
C GLN A 175 -21.32 -8.73 -16.13
N GLU A 176 -20.00 -8.82 -16.36
CA GLU A 176 -19.37 -9.98 -16.99
C GLU A 176 -19.47 -11.26 -16.13
N PHE A 177 -19.64 -11.10 -14.82
CA PHE A 177 -19.68 -12.22 -13.86
C PHE A 177 -21.06 -12.42 -13.24
N GLY A 178 -22.04 -11.55 -13.52
CA GLY A 178 -23.37 -11.60 -12.90
C GLY A 178 -23.35 -11.44 -11.37
N CYS A 179 -22.31 -10.82 -10.82
CA CYS A 179 -22.04 -10.69 -9.40
C CYS A 179 -22.48 -9.30 -8.93
N SER A 180 -23.26 -9.23 -7.83
CA SER A 180 -23.79 -7.98 -7.26
C SER A 180 -23.37 -7.85 -5.81
N ILE A 181 -22.49 -6.90 -5.54
CA ILE A 181 -21.78 -6.73 -4.27
C ILE A 181 -22.31 -5.49 -3.56
N PRO A 182 -22.85 -5.63 -2.32
CA PRO A 182 -23.15 -4.48 -1.47
C PRO A 182 -21.87 -3.71 -1.11
N ALA A 183 -21.92 -2.40 -1.25
CA ALA A 183 -20.77 -1.54 -1.02
C ALA A 183 -21.18 -0.17 -0.47
N GLU A 184 -20.23 0.55 0.08
CA GLU A 184 -20.39 1.92 0.58
C GLU A 184 -19.43 2.85 -0.18
N VAL A 185 -19.90 4.04 -0.52
CA VAL A 185 -19.08 5.09 -1.13
C VAL A 185 -18.12 5.67 -0.09
N ARG A 186 -16.83 5.47 -0.28
CA ARG A 186 -15.76 5.95 0.63
C ARG A 186 -14.97 7.13 0.07
N ARG A 187 -15.09 7.37 -1.22
CA ARG A 187 -14.36 8.44 -1.89
C ARG A 187 -15.10 8.88 -3.13
N ILE A 188 -15.09 10.18 -3.38
CA ILE A 188 -15.61 10.80 -4.61
C ILE A 188 -14.47 11.57 -5.25
N LYS A 189 -14.29 11.39 -6.57
CA LYS A 189 -13.40 12.19 -7.40
C LYS A 189 -14.25 12.92 -8.43
N PRO A 190 -14.39 14.25 -8.34
CA PRO A 190 -15.12 15.04 -9.33
C PRO A 190 -14.30 15.20 -10.61
N TRP A 191 -14.93 15.72 -11.64
CA TRP A 191 -14.29 16.19 -12.85
C TRP A 191 -13.25 17.29 -12.57
N GLY A 192 -12.28 17.43 -13.49
CA GLY A 192 -11.31 18.51 -13.45
C GLY A 192 -10.06 18.26 -12.62
N ILE A 193 -9.95 17.12 -11.96
CA ILE A 193 -8.71 16.72 -11.31
C ILE A 193 -7.77 16.11 -12.34
N LEU A 194 -6.71 16.85 -12.68
CA LEU A 194 -5.69 16.44 -13.66
C LEU A 194 -5.16 15.02 -13.38
N ARG A 195 -5.03 14.23 -14.43
CA ARG A 195 -4.48 12.86 -14.46
C ARG A 195 -5.31 11.76 -13.79
N HIS A 196 -6.55 12.05 -13.39
CA HIS A 196 -7.42 11.04 -12.82
C HIS A 196 -8.82 11.14 -13.40
N PRO A 197 -9.43 10.03 -13.81
CA PRO A 197 -10.83 10.05 -14.23
C PRO A 197 -11.73 10.37 -13.04
N PRO A 198 -12.91 10.99 -13.29
CA PRO A 198 -13.93 11.14 -12.27
C PRO A 198 -14.49 9.78 -11.86
N GLY A 199 -15.02 9.66 -10.65
CA GLY A 199 -15.58 8.41 -10.19
C GLY A 199 -15.67 8.28 -8.68
N ILE A 200 -16.05 7.10 -8.26
CA ILE A 200 -16.28 6.77 -6.85
C ILE A 200 -15.40 5.60 -6.41
N GLY A 201 -14.86 5.71 -5.21
CA GLY A 201 -14.17 4.61 -4.52
C GLY A 201 -15.15 3.90 -3.59
N LEU A 202 -15.30 2.62 -3.78
CA LEU A 202 -16.22 1.75 -3.04
C LEU A 202 -15.47 0.87 -2.06
N LEU A 203 -16.03 0.68 -0.88
CA LEU A 203 -15.66 -0.35 0.09
C LEU A 203 -16.76 -1.41 0.08
N PHE A 204 -16.42 -2.67 -0.13
CA PHE A 204 -17.37 -3.78 -0.05
C PHE A 204 -17.82 -3.98 1.39
N SER A 205 -19.15 -4.04 1.61
CA SER A 205 -19.73 -4.23 2.94
C SER A 205 -19.70 -5.69 3.37
N SER A 206 -19.94 -6.60 2.41
CA SER A 206 -19.86 -8.04 2.60
C SER A 206 -19.64 -8.73 1.24
N LEU A 207 -18.96 -9.85 1.27
CA LEU A 207 -18.82 -10.75 0.12
C LEU A 207 -19.44 -12.09 0.50
N ASN A 208 -20.26 -12.66 -0.36
CA ASN A 208 -20.70 -14.05 -0.25
C ASN A 208 -19.65 -14.96 -0.92
N GLU A 209 -19.75 -16.28 -0.72
CA GLU A 209 -18.78 -17.24 -1.26
C GLU A 209 -18.61 -17.17 -2.80
N THR A 210 -19.69 -16.83 -3.52
CA THR A 210 -19.64 -16.69 -4.99
C THR A 210 -18.88 -15.42 -5.37
N ASP A 211 -19.17 -14.29 -4.70
CA ASP A 211 -18.49 -13.02 -4.91
C ASP A 211 -16.99 -13.14 -4.57
N GLU A 212 -16.67 -13.82 -3.46
CA GLU A 212 -15.28 -14.10 -3.08
C GLU A 212 -14.52 -14.87 -4.16
N LYS A 213 -15.13 -15.91 -4.75
CA LYS A 213 -14.53 -16.67 -5.85
C LYS A 213 -14.30 -15.79 -7.08
N VAL A 214 -15.27 -14.94 -7.43
CA VAL A 214 -15.15 -14.00 -8.55
C VAL A 214 -14.02 -13.01 -8.31
N ILE A 215 -14.06 -12.29 -7.18
CA ILE A 215 -13.03 -11.31 -6.83
C ILE A 215 -11.64 -11.96 -6.78
N SER A 216 -11.53 -13.14 -6.17
CA SER A 216 -10.30 -13.91 -6.12
C SER A 216 -9.77 -14.26 -7.51
N SER A 217 -10.64 -14.69 -8.43
CA SER A 217 -10.22 -15.03 -9.80
C SER A 217 -9.66 -13.83 -10.57
N ILE A 218 -10.18 -12.63 -10.29
CA ILE A 218 -9.76 -11.39 -10.95
C ILE A 218 -8.48 -10.82 -10.31
N THR A 219 -8.38 -10.89 -8.97
CA THR A 219 -7.31 -10.23 -8.21
C THR A 219 -6.09 -11.10 -7.92
N ARG A 220 -6.21 -12.43 -8.04
CA ARG A 220 -5.07 -13.34 -7.87
C ARG A 220 -4.09 -13.18 -9.02
N THR A 221 -2.87 -12.82 -8.69
CA THR A 221 -1.76 -12.91 -9.64
C THR A 221 -1.32 -14.38 -9.77
N ARG A 222 -0.73 -14.76 -10.91
CA ARG A 222 -0.19 -16.12 -11.14
C ARG A 222 0.75 -16.60 -10.02
N LYS A 223 1.43 -15.67 -9.34
CA LYS A 223 2.33 -15.96 -8.20
C LYS A 223 1.59 -16.24 -6.89
N GLU A 224 0.40 -15.72 -6.70
CA GLU A 224 -0.45 -16.01 -5.53
C GLU A 224 -1.15 -17.37 -5.69
N PHE A 225 -1.49 -17.76 -6.93
CA PHE A 225 -1.97 -19.11 -7.24
C PHE A 225 -0.94 -20.21 -6.94
N ASP A 226 0.34 -19.95 -7.20
CA ASP A 226 1.41 -20.92 -6.92
C ASP A 226 1.70 -21.06 -5.42
N ARG A 227 1.35 -20.06 -4.63
CA ARG A 227 1.54 -20.03 -3.17
C ARG A 227 0.60 -20.98 -2.43
N ASP A 228 -0.69 -20.97 -2.81
CA ASP A 228 -1.71 -21.86 -2.20
C ASP A 228 -1.48 -23.34 -2.54
N ARG A 229 -0.72 -23.63 -3.62
CA ARG A 229 -0.31 -25.01 -3.98
C ARG A 229 0.89 -25.54 -3.19
N LEU A 230 1.66 -24.68 -2.56
CA LEU A 230 2.85 -25.07 -1.78
C LEU A 230 2.53 -25.23 -0.28
N THR A 231 1.31 -24.95 0.14
CA THR A 231 0.82 -25.05 1.54
C THR A 231 -0.15 -26.19 1.77
N VAL A 232 -0.27 -27.14 0.82
CA VAL A 232 -1.01 -28.41 0.98
C VAL A 232 -0.03 -29.58 1.08
#